data_8c31ae4299daf994570518f6e78c2ddc
#
_entry.id   8c31ae4299daf994570518f6e78c2ddc
#
_cell.length_a   1.000
_cell.length_b   1.000
_cell.length_c   1.000
_cell.angle_alpha   90.00
_cell.angle_beta   90.00
_cell.angle_gamma   90.00
#
_symmetry.space_group_name_H-M   'P 1'
#
loop_
_entity.id
_entity.type
_entity.pdbx_description
1 polymer ?
#
loop_
_entity_poly.entity_id
_entity_poly.type
_entity_poly.pdbx_seq_one_letter_code
_entity_poly.pdbx_strand_id
1 'polypeptide(L)'
;MRAAVIHLSIHHQNTLRIAAAMARSLDAQLLSLDETHALAHTEWDLVGLGSGIFFSKHHRKLLEFAARWPDLPRDCFVYSTAGIKFLYPYWHRALVKRLEERGCRVLGQFCSPGWDTVGPLKYIGGIHRGRPNARDLQQAATFAHEVLHKKLLEEDSCRV
;
A
#
# COMPACT_ATOMS: atom_id res chain seq x y z
N MET A 1 -2.86 10.10 16.70
CA MET A 1 -3.29 9.18 15.62
C MET A 1 -2.30 8.04 15.52
N ARG A 2 -2.76 6.80 15.50
CA ARG A 2 -1.90 5.63 15.28
C ARG A 2 -2.00 5.21 13.81
N ALA A 3 -0.89 5.25 13.09
CA ALA A 3 -0.85 4.84 11.70
C ALA A 3 0.18 3.75 11.45
N ALA A 4 -0.10 2.86 10.50
CA ALA A 4 0.82 1.84 10.03
C ALA A 4 0.86 1.77 8.50
N VAL A 5 2.02 1.40 7.98
CA VAL A 5 2.18 1.07 6.56
C VAL A 5 2.68 -0.36 6.45
N ILE A 6 1.82 -1.23 5.97
CA ILE A 6 2.07 -2.67 5.84
C ILE A 6 2.49 -2.97 4.41
N HIS A 7 3.60 -3.66 4.25
CA HIS A 7 4.12 -4.03 2.94
C HIS A 7 4.40 -5.53 2.81
N LEU A 8 4.23 -6.03 1.59
CA LEU A 8 4.79 -7.30 1.15
C LEU A 8 5.73 -7.04 -0.03
N SER A 9 7.02 -7.14 0.21
CA SER A 9 8.05 -6.88 -0.81
C SER A 9 8.83 -8.16 -1.07
N ILE A 10 8.71 -8.72 -2.28
CA ILE A 10 9.34 -10.00 -2.66
C ILE A 10 10.57 -9.76 -3.54
N HIS A 11 10.48 -8.84 -4.51
CA HIS A 11 11.54 -8.58 -5.47
C HIS A 11 12.09 -7.17 -5.34
N HIS A 12 13.43 -7.02 -5.38
CA HIS A 12 14.15 -5.74 -5.45
C HIS A 12 13.77 -4.70 -4.38
N GLN A 13 13.04 -5.09 -3.34
CA GLN A 13 12.56 -4.20 -2.26
C GLN A 13 11.79 -2.95 -2.75
N ASN A 14 11.23 -2.99 -3.95
CA ASN A 14 10.51 -1.85 -4.53
C ASN A 14 9.38 -1.38 -3.61
N THR A 15 8.52 -2.30 -3.18
CA THR A 15 7.38 -1.98 -2.32
C THR A 15 7.83 -1.50 -0.94
N LEU A 16 8.89 -2.08 -0.36
CA LEU A 16 9.46 -1.63 0.90
C LEU A 16 9.94 -0.18 0.83
N ARG A 17 10.63 0.21 -0.24
CA ARG A 17 11.13 1.60 -0.42
C ARG A 17 9.98 2.61 -0.48
N ILE A 18 8.91 2.29 -1.20
CA ILE A 18 7.68 3.11 -1.26
C ILE A 18 7.01 3.16 0.11
N ALA A 19 6.82 2.01 0.76
CA ALA A 19 6.24 1.91 2.09
C ALA A 19 7.00 2.77 3.12
N ALA A 20 8.33 2.70 3.10
CA ALA A 20 9.19 3.48 4.01
C ALA A 20 9.06 5.00 3.78
N ALA A 21 8.89 5.45 2.53
CA ALA A 21 8.65 6.87 2.23
C ALA A 21 7.28 7.33 2.77
N MET A 22 6.24 6.52 2.58
CA MET A 22 4.89 6.79 3.11
C MET A 22 4.89 6.79 4.65
N ALA A 23 5.50 5.78 5.28
CA ALA A 23 5.55 5.66 6.72
C ALA A 23 6.24 6.87 7.38
N ARG A 24 7.37 7.32 6.83
CA ARG A 24 8.04 8.55 7.31
C ARG A 24 7.18 9.79 7.17
N SER A 25 6.43 9.92 6.07
CA SER A 25 5.55 11.06 5.83
C SER A 25 4.37 11.13 6.80
N LEU A 26 3.92 9.98 7.29
CA LEU A 26 2.79 9.84 8.21
C LEU A 26 3.19 9.74 9.69
N ASP A 27 4.48 9.70 10.01
CA ASP A 27 4.99 9.28 11.32
C ASP A 27 4.36 7.93 11.76
N ALA A 28 4.31 6.99 10.82
CA ALA A 28 3.63 5.70 10.96
C ALA A 28 4.61 4.55 11.17
N GLN A 29 4.13 3.48 11.81
CA GLN A 29 4.90 2.24 11.90
C GLN A 29 5.02 1.59 10.50
N LEU A 30 6.24 1.18 10.15
CA LEU A 30 6.51 0.39 8.96
C LEU A 30 6.57 -1.08 9.33
N LEU A 31 5.72 -1.90 8.72
CA LEU A 31 5.55 -3.31 9.08
C LEU A 31 5.61 -4.20 7.84
N SER A 32 6.36 -5.29 7.93
CA SER A 32 6.26 -6.37 6.96
C SER A 32 4.97 -7.15 7.18
N LEU A 33 4.38 -7.68 6.11
CA LEU A 33 3.19 -8.53 6.23
C LEU A 33 3.44 -9.77 7.12
N ASP A 34 4.65 -10.30 7.13
CA ASP A 34 5.02 -11.45 7.95
C ASP A 34 5.15 -11.10 9.46
N GLU A 35 5.28 -9.80 9.79
CA GLU A 35 5.34 -9.28 11.17
C GLU A 35 3.96 -8.89 11.72
N THR A 36 2.91 -8.97 10.92
CA THR A 36 1.55 -8.55 11.30
C THR A 36 0.91 -9.39 12.41
N HIS A 37 1.50 -10.51 12.78
CA HIS A 37 1.10 -11.24 14.00
C HIS A 37 1.22 -10.39 15.26
N ALA A 38 2.11 -9.38 15.26
CA ALA A 38 2.25 -8.40 16.35
C ALA A 38 1.15 -7.32 16.34
N LEU A 39 0.33 -7.25 15.28
CA LEU A 39 -0.76 -6.26 15.12
C LEU A 39 -2.07 -6.68 15.79
N ALA A 40 -2.16 -7.93 16.26
CA ALA A 40 -3.33 -8.41 16.99
C ALA A 40 -3.58 -7.49 18.19
N HIS A 41 -4.80 -6.93 18.27
CA HIS A 41 -5.26 -6.04 19.34
C HIS A 41 -4.74 -4.60 19.34
N THR A 42 -4.13 -4.12 18.26
CA THR A 42 -3.80 -2.70 18.12
C THR A 42 -4.88 -1.98 17.31
N GLU A 43 -5.52 -0.98 17.92
CA GLU A 43 -6.44 -0.09 17.21
C GLU A 43 -5.62 0.88 16.35
N TRP A 44 -5.82 0.81 15.05
CA TRP A 44 -5.20 1.69 14.08
C TRP A 44 -6.21 2.69 13.53
N ASP A 45 -5.83 3.95 13.50
CA ASP A 45 -6.66 5.02 12.90
C ASP A 45 -6.54 5.04 11.38
N LEU A 46 -5.36 4.69 10.84
CA LEU A 46 -5.07 4.68 9.40
C LEU A 46 -4.05 3.61 9.06
N VAL A 47 -4.35 2.78 8.05
CA VAL A 47 -3.40 1.77 7.58
C VAL A 47 -3.22 1.81 6.07
N GLY A 48 -1.96 1.86 5.63
CA GLY A 48 -1.56 1.61 4.25
C GLY A 48 -1.29 0.13 4.01
N LEU A 49 -1.85 -0.44 2.93
CA LEU A 49 -1.69 -1.83 2.55
C LEU A 49 -1.10 -1.93 1.13
N GLY A 50 0.05 -2.58 0.98
CA GLY A 50 0.69 -2.64 -0.32
C GLY A 50 1.54 -3.87 -0.61
N SER A 51 1.63 -4.19 -1.91
CA SER A 51 2.52 -5.22 -2.47
C SER A 51 2.92 -4.90 -3.90
N GLY A 52 3.87 -5.66 -4.44
CA GLY A 52 4.02 -5.76 -5.90
C GLY A 52 2.75 -6.29 -6.56
N ILE A 53 2.61 -6.00 -7.86
CA ILE A 53 1.53 -6.55 -8.68
C ILE A 53 2.01 -7.83 -9.37
N PHE A 54 1.24 -8.90 -9.19
CA PHE A 54 1.49 -10.21 -9.76
C PHE A 54 0.24 -10.68 -10.53
N PHE A 55 0.39 -10.98 -11.81
CA PHE A 55 -0.73 -11.42 -12.65
C PHE A 55 -1.96 -10.50 -12.52
N SER A 56 -1.74 -9.21 -12.68
CA SER A 56 -2.76 -8.14 -12.64
C SER A 56 -3.52 -7.99 -11.32
N LYS A 57 -2.93 -8.36 -10.20
CA LYS A 57 -3.49 -8.15 -8.84
C LYS A 57 -2.41 -8.11 -7.76
N HIS A 58 -2.78 -7.66 -6.58
CA HIS A 58 -1.93 -7.77 -5.40
C HIS A 58 -1.57 -9.21 -5.08
N HIS A 59 -0.45 -9.40 -4.41
CA HIS A 59 0.00 -10.73 -4.01
C HIS A 59 -1.05 -11.44 -3.14
N ARG A 60 -1.21 -12.76 -3.36
CA ARG A 60 -2.24 -13.59 -2.69
C ARG A 60 -2.20 -13.47 -1.16
N LYS A 61 -1.01 -13.50 -0.56
CA LYS A 61 -0.86 -13.36 0.91
C LYS A 61 -1.49 -12.05 1.44
N LEU A 62 -1.32 -10.91 0.73
CA LEU A 62 -1.92 -9.65 1.14
C LEU A 62 -3.45 -9.68 1.03
N LEU A 63 -3.97 -10.31 -0.03
CA LEU A 63 -5.41 -10.47 -0.22
C LEU A 63 -6.04 -11.38 0.85
N GLU A 64 -5.35 -12.45 1.25
CA GLU A 64 -5.77 -13.35 2.32
C GLU A 64 -5.71 -12.66 3.69
N PHE A 65 -4.64 -11.90 3.95
CA PHE A 65 -4.50 -11.10 5.16
C PHE A 65 -5.65 -10.10 5.30
N ALA A 66 -5.92 -9.29 4.28
CA ALA A 66 -7.02 -8.33 4.29
C ALA A 66 -8.39 -8.99 4.51
N ALA A 67 -8.58 -10.22 4.01
CA ALA A 67 -9.81 -10.98 4.22
C ALA A 67 -10.00 -11.52 5.64
N ARG A 68 -8.92 -11.74 6.38
CA ARG A 68 -8.93 -12.43 7.69
C ARG A 68 -8.54 -11.54 8.87
N TRP A 69 -8.00 -10.35 8.64
CA TRP A 69 -7.54 -9.46 9.71
C TRP A 69 -8.71 -9.08 10.63
N PRO A 70 -8.73 -9.51 11.90
CA PRO A 70 -9.89 -9.32 12.78
C PRO A 70 -10.16 -7.86 13.11
N ASP A 71 -9.09 -7.10 13.36
CA ASP A 71 -9.14 -5.70 13.83
C ASP A 71 -8.87 -4.73 12.67
N LEU A 72 -9.61 -4.90 11.55
CA LEU A 72 -9.45 -4.06 10.37
C LEU A 72 -9.74 -2.59 10.72
N PRO A 73 -8.84 -1.64 10.40
CA PRO A 73 -9.07 -0.23 10.69
C PRO A 73 -10.25 0.31 9.87
N ARG A 74 -10.90 1.36 10.40
CA ARG A 74 -11.97 2.04 9.68
C ARG A 74 -11.48 2.66 8.38
N ASP A 75 -10.27 3.24 8.39
CA ASP A 75 -9.69 3.97 7.28
C ASP A 75 -8.39 3.34 6.79
N CYS A 76 -8.28 3.17 5.49
CA CYS A 76 -7.08 2.64 4.87
C CYS A 76 -6.77 3.29 3.52
N PHE A 77 -5.59 3.03 3.01
CA PHE A 77 -5.22 3.31 1.62
C PHE A 77 -4.47 2.12 1.03
N VAL A 78 -4.54 1.99 -0.28
CA VAL A 78 -3.92 0.89 -1.02
C VAL A 78 -2.80 1.42 -1.90
N TYR A 79 -1.67 0.72 -1.92
CA TYR A 79 -0.56 1.09 -2.80
C TYR A 79 0.12 -0.13 -3.42
N SER A 80 0.77 0.08 -4.56
CA SER A 80 1.51 -0.99 -5.25
C SER A 80 2.76 -0.48 -5.96
N THR A 81 3.59 -1.44 -6.34
CA THR A 81 4.66 -1.23 -7.31
C THR A 81 4.47 -2.18 -8.49
N ALA A 82 4.61 -1.65 -9.71
CA ALA A 82 4.40 -2.42 -10.93
C ALA A 82 5.30 -1.92 -12.07
N GLY A 83 5.56 -2.78 -13.07
CA GLY A 83 6.25 -2.36 -14.29
C GLY A 83 5.45 -1.34 -15.12
N ILE A 84 4.11 -1.42 -15.10
CA ILE A 84 3.20 -0.50 -15.79
C ILE A 84 2.24 0.08 -14.76
N LYS A 85 2.21 1.39 -14.56
CA LYS A 85 1.47 1.99 -13.44
C LYS A 85 0.01 2.39 -13.75
N PHE A 86 -0.36 2.70 -15.00
CA PHE A 86 -1.66 3.30 -15.30
C PHE A 86 -2.85 2.35 -15.20
N LEU A 87 -2.62 1.04 -15.11
CA LEU A 87 -3.68 0.04 -14.90
C LEU A 87 -3.98 -0.27 -13.43
N TYR A 88 -3.35 0.46 -12.49
CA TYR A 88 -3.46 0.15 -11.07
C TYR A 88 -4.90 0.14 -10.51
N PRO A 89 -5.85 0.97 -10.97
CA PRO A 89 -7.21 0.91 -10.44
C PRO A 89 -7.86 -0.46 -10.67
N TYR A 90 -7.58 -1.08 -11.82
CA TYR A 90 -8.03 -2.43 -12.11
C TYR A 90 -7.31 -3.48 -11.24
N TRP A 91 -6.02 -3.35 -11.04
CA TRP A 91 -5.22 -4.30 -10.26
C TRP A 91 -5.51 -4.24 -8.77
N HIS A 92 -5.85 -3.05 -8.25
CA HIS A 92 -6.21 -2.87 -6.84
C HIS A 92 -7.62 -3.34 -6.51
N ARG A 93 -8.49 -3.48 -7.51
CA ARG A 93 -9.93 -3.76 -7.34
C ARG A 93 -10.20 -4.93 -6.38
N ALA A 94 -9.42 -6.02 -6.46
CA ALA A 94 -9.64 -7.19 -5.63
C ALA A 94 -9.32 -6.93 -4.15
N LEU A 95 -8.31 -6.09 -3.84
CA LEU A 95 -7.97 -5.71 -2.47
C LEU A 95 -8.97 -4.69 -1.94
N VAL A 96 -9.25 -3.64 -2.71
CA VAL A 96 -10.23 -2.59 -2.35
C VAL A 96 -11.58 -3.21 -2.01
N LYS A 97 -12.11 -4.07 -2.88
CA LYS A 97 -13.39 -4.76 -2.65
C LYS A 97 -13.39 -5.53 -1.31
N ARG A 98 -12.33 -6.28 -0.99
CA ARG A 98 -12.24 -7.03 0.27
C ARG A 98 -12.24 -6.12 1.51
N LEU A 99 -11.56 -4.98 1.42
CA LEU A 99 -11.49 -4.01 2.50
C LEU A 99 -12.87 -3.35 2.73
N GLU A 100 -13.51 -2.92 1.65
CA GLU A 100 -14.83 -2.26 1.68
C GLU A 100 -15.95 -3.21 2.15
N GLU A 101 -15.96 -4.47 1.68
CA GLU A 101 -16.90 -5.49 2.13
C GLU A 101 -16.80 -5.77 3.63
N ARG A 102 -15.69 -5.43 4.26
CA ARG A 102 -15.47 -5.56 5.69
C ARG A 102 -15.61 -4.25 6.46
N GLY A 103 -16.14 -3.20 5.81
CA GLY A 103 -16.43 -1.91 6.42
C GLY A 103 -15.22 -0.96 6.51
N CYS A 104 -14.09 -1.30 5.92
CA CYS A 104 -12.95 -0.39 5.83
C CYS A 104 -13.15 0.60 4.68
N ARG A 105 -12.96 1.87 4.96
CA ARG A 105 -13.06 2.94 3.97
C ARG A 105 -11.71 3.17 3.28
N VAL A 106 -11.64 2.99 1.96
CA VAL A 106 -10.42 3.21 1.18
C VAL A 106 -10.31 4.67 0.76
N LEU A 107 -9.46 5.44 1.44
CA LEU A 107 -9.30 6.88 1.23
C LEU A 107 -8.52 7.25 -0.02
N GLY A 108 -7.71 6.34 -0.53
CA GLY A 108 -6.90 6.58 -1.74
C GLY A 108 -6.17 5.35 -2.25
N GLN A 109 -5.68 5.45 -3.49
CA GLN A 109 -4.93 4.39 -4.15
C GLN A 109 -3.72 4.99 -4.86
N PHE A 110 -2.57 4.32 -4.79
CA PHE A 110 -1.31 4.77 -5.37
C PHE A 110 -0.55 3.62 -6.05
N CYS A 111 0.08 3.89 -7.18
CA CYS A 111 0.99 2.96 -7.83
C CYS A 111 2.27 3.66 -8.26
N SER A 112 3.40 3.08 -7.88
CA SER A 112 4.73 3.52 -8.30
C SER A 112 5.31 2.58 -9.35
N PRO A 113 6.07 3.08 -10.33
CA PRO A 113 6.92 2.21 -11.13
C PRO A 113 7.91 1.47 -10.24
N GLY A 114 8.11 0.20 -10.50
CA GLY A 114 9.12 -0.64 -9.86
C GLY A 114 10.01 -1.32 -10.89
N TRP A 115 11.24 -1.64 -10.52
CA TRP A 115 12.08 -2.49 -11.36
C TRP A 115 11.47 -3.88 -11.42
N ASP A 116 11.04 -4.25 -12.63
CA ASP A 116 10.33 -5.51 -12.87
C ASP A 116 11.21 -6.44 -13.72
N THR A 117 11.50 -7.62 -13.16
CA THR A 117 12.27 -8.69 -13.79
C THR A 117 11.48 -9.99 -13.90
N VAL A 118 10.14 -9.92 -13.79
CA VAL A 118 9.27 -11.13 -13.80
C VAL A 118 9.11 -11.67 -15.20
N GLY A 119 9.12 -13.00 -15.33
CA GLY A 119 8.91 -13.70 -16.59
C GLY A 119 10.03 -13.45 -17.62
N PRO A 120 9.70 -13.19 -18.89
CA PRO A 120 10.70 -12.98 -19.94
C PRO A 120 11.53 -11.70 -19.74
N LEU A 121 11.08 -10.75 -18.94
CA LEU A 121 11.82 -9.52 -18.65
C LEU A 121 13.17 -9.76 -17.98
N LYS A 122 13.33 -10.88 -17.26
CA LYS A 122 14.62 -11.26 -16.63
C LYS A 122 15.75 -11.43 -17.65
N TYR A 123 15.44 -11.84 -18.87
CA TYR A 123 16.46 -12.08 -19.91
C TYR A 123 17.01 -10.80 -20.53
N ILE A 124 16.31 -9.68 -20.40
CA ILE A 124 16.72 -8.35 -20.88
C ILE A 124 17.11 -7.40 -19.74
N GLY A 125 17.29 -7.93 -18.51
CA GLY A 125 17.65 -7.13 -17.33
C GLY A 125 16.49 -6.39 -16.68
N GLY A 126 15.24 -6.68 -17.09
CA GLY A 126 14.03 -6.06 -16.57
C GLY A 126 13.70 -4.71 -17.19
N ILE A 127 12.56 -4.17 -16.80
CA ILE A 127 12.12 -2.83 -17.12
C ILE A 127 12.18 -1.92 -15.89
N HIS A 128 12.34 -0.61 -16.12
CA HIS A 128 12.43 0.42 -15.05
C HIS A 128 13.56 0.18 -14.04
N ARG A 129 14.74 -0.25 -14.51
CA ARG A 129 15.94 -0.39 -13.69
C ARG A 129 16.24 0.95 -12.99
N GLY A 130 16.52 0.90 -11.67
CA GLY A 130 16.72 2.09 -10.85
C GLY A 130 15.43 2.71 -10.29
N ARG A 131 14.26 2.08 -10.51
CA ARG A 131 12.99 2.50 -9.90
C ARG A 131 12.63 1.61 -8.71
N PRO A 132 11.92 2.13 -7.69
CA PRO A 132 11.53 3.54 -7.53
C PRO A 132 12.73 4.44 -7.31
N ASN A 133 12.72 5.66 -7.89
CA ASN A 133 13.74 6.68 -7.69
C ASN A 133 13.29 7.76 -6.70
N ALA A 134 14.11 8.80 -6.48
CA ALA A 134 13.81 9.88 -5.53
C ALA A 134 12.46 10.57 -5.82
N ARG A 135 12.12 10.77 -7.09
CA ARG A 135 10.82 11.36 -7.50
C ARG A 135 9.65 10.46 -7.14
N ASP A 136 9.80 9.14 -7.30
CA ASP A 136 8.75 8.18 -6.93
C ASP A 136 8.52 8.15 -5.41
N LEU A 137 9.61 8.20 -4.64
CA LEU A 137 9.54 8.26 -3.18
C LEU A 137 8.86 9.55 -2.70
N GLN A 138 9.18 10.68 -3.35
CA GLN A 138 8.53 11.97 -3.05
C GLN A 138 7.03 11.91 -3.38
N GLN A 139 6.65 11.37 -4.53
CA GLN A 139 5.23 11.19 -4.90
C GLN A 139 4.49 10.29 -3.91
N ALA A 140 5.12 9.23 -3.44
CA ALA A 140 4.55 8.34 -2.43
C ALA A 140 4.33 9.07 -1.08
N ALA A 141 5.31 9.87 -0.66
CA ALA A 141 5.21 10.67 0.56
C ALA A 141 4.10 11.73 0.45
N THR A 142 4.01 12.43 -0.68
CA THR A 142 2.94 13.41 -0.96
C THR A 142 1.57 12.75 -0.93
N PHE A 143 1.40 11.63 -1.62
CA PHE A 143 0.14 10.88 -1.61
C PHE A 143 -0.29 10.47 -0.18
N ALA A 144 0.64 9.96 0.61
CA ALA A 144 0.34 9.55 1.99
C ALA A 144 -0.13 10.75 2.83
N HIS A 145 0.52 11.90 2.67
CA HIS A 145 0.12 13.14 3.33
C HIS A 145 -1.27 13.64 2.89
N GLU A 146 -1.59 13.54 1.59
CA GLU A 146 -2.92 13.89 1.06
C GLU A 146 -4.02 12.98 1.63
N VAL A 147 -3.75 11.68 1.77
CA VAL A 147 -4.67 10.72 2.42
C VAL A 147 -4.93 11.11 3.87
N LEU A 148 -3.87 11.46 4.62
CA LEU A 148 -4.00 11.93 6.00
C LEU A 148 -4.85 13.20 6.09
N HIS A 149 -4.58 14.17 5.23
CA HIS A 149 -5.34 15.43 5.19
C HIS A 149 -6.82 15.19 4.90
N LYS A 150 -7.12 14.34 3.92
CA LYS A 150 -8.49 13.92 3.60
C LYS A 150 -9.20 13.31 4.81
N LYS A 151 -8.53 12.38 5.52
CA LYS A 151 -9.07 11.77 6.73
C LYS A 151 -9.43 12.81 7.78
N LEU A 152 -8.53 13.74 8.08
CA LEU A 152 -8.74 14.76 9.10
C LEU A 152 -9.90 15.71 8.76
N LEU A 153 -10.03 16.12 7.50
CA LEU A 153 -11.15 16.95 7.02
C LEU A 153 -12.51 16.25 7.20
N GLU A 154 -12.57 14.95 6.93
CA GLU A 154 -13.80 14.19 7.06
C GLU A 154 -14.18 13.95 8.54
N GLU A 155 -13.20 13.79 9.43
CA GLU A 155 -13.42 13.69 10.88
C GLU A 155 -13.98 15.00 11.46
N ASP A 156 -13.45 16.14 11.03
CA ASP A 156 -13.93 17.46 11.46
C ASP A 156 -15.36 17.71 10.96
N SER A 157 -15.66 17.29 9.73
CA SER A 157 -17.01 17.42 9.15
C SER A 157 -18.07 16.55 9.85
N CYS A 158 -17.69 15.47 10.52
CA CYS A 158 -18.59 14.60 11.28
C CYS A 158 -18.81 15.06 12.73
N ARG A 159 -18.06 16.06 13.20
CA ARG A 159 -18.18 16.61 14.57
C ARG A 159 -19.11 17.83 14.67
N VAL A 160 -19.55 18.35 13.54
CA VAL A 160 -20.53 19.49 13.43
C VAL A 160 -21.93 18.92 13.23
#